data_7ee1add549878241480663ef219c3107
#
_entry.id   7ee1add549878241480663ef219c3107
#
_cell.length_a   1.000
_cell.length_b   1.000
_cell.length_c   1.000
_cell.angle_alpha   90.00
_cell.angle_beta   90.00
_cell.angle_gamma   90.00
#
_symmetry.space_group_name_H-M   'P 1'
#
loop_
_entity.id
_entity.type
_entity.pdbx_description
1 polymer ?
#
loop_
_entity_poly.entity_id
_entity_poly.type
_entity_poly.pdbx_seq_one_letter_code
_entity_poly.pdbx_strand_id
1 'polypeptide(L)'
;FGMLYNYTENFVLPLSHDEVVHGKKSILDRMPGDAWQKFANLRAYYGWMFAFPGKKLLFMGNEFAQGREWNHDGSLDWHLLEGGDNWHHGVQRLVRDLNHTYRHHKALHELDFVPYGFEWLVVDDHERSVFIFVRRDKARNEIIVASNFTPVPRHGYRFGVNQPGRWRE
;
A
#
# COMPACT_ATOMS: atom_id res chain seq x y z
N PHE A 1 13.02 -5.14 -6.45
CA PHE A 1 13.15 -5.85 -7.73
C PHE A 1 11.95 -5.66 -8.67
N GLY A 2 10.77 -5.21 -8.20
CA GLY A 2 9.58 -4.99 -9.04
C GLY A 2 9.86 -4.07 -10.24
N MET A 3 10.67 -3.05 -10.07
CA MET A 3 10.99 -2.11 -11.15
C MET A 3 11.82 -2.69 -12.31
N LEU A 4 12.49 -3.82 -12.11
CA LEU A 4 13.28 -4.46 -13.19
C LEU A 4 12.39 -4.96 -14.34
N TYR A 5 11.17 -5.39 -14.01
CA TYR A 5 10.23 -5.97 -14.97
C TYR A 5 9.04 -5.08 -15.26
N ASN A 6 8.90 -3.97 -14.55
CA ASN A 6 7.68 -3.16 -14.54
C ASN A 6 7.26 -2.61 -15.90
N TYR A 7 8.22 -2.47 -16.82
CA TYR A 7 8.00 -1.87 -18.14
C TYR A 7 8.08 -2.88 -19.29
N THR A 8 8.26 -4.15 -18.98
CA THR A 8 8.30 -5.22 -20.00
C THR A 8 6.97 -5.93 -20.15
N GLU A 9 6.14 -5.90 -19.12
CA GLU A 9 4.85 -6.59 -19.06
C GLU A 9 3.83 -5.76 -18.28
N ASN A 10 2.56 -6.13 -18.39
CA ASN A 10 1.49 -5.53 -17.58
C ASN A 10 1.31 -6.33 -16.29
N PHE A 11 1.70 -5.75 -15.17
CA PHE A 11 1.68 -6.42 -13.88
C PHE A 11 0.41 -6.14 -13.07
N VAL A 12 -0.01 -7.16 -12.35
CA VAL A 12 -0.87 -7.05 -11.18
C VAL A 12 0.00 -7.18 -9.95
N LEU A 13 -0.26 -6.40 -8.91
CA LEU A 13 0.34 -6.55 -7.59
C LEU A 13 -0.63 -7.42 -6.74
N PRO A 14 -0.45 -8.75 -6.71
CA PRO A 14 -1.45 -9.63 -6.14
C PRO A 14 -1.19 -9.87 -4.66
N LEU A 15 -2.20 -9.59 -3.84
CA LEU A 15 -2.42 -10.28 -2.58
C LEU A 15 -3.57 -11.25 -2.79
N SER A 16 -3.28 -12.36 -3.50
CA SER A 16 -4.27 -13.36 -3.91
C SER A 16 -4.59 -14.35 -2.79
N HIS A 17 -5.42 -15.34 -3.08
CA HIS A 17 -5.70 -16.44 -2.15
C HIS A 17 -4.44 -17.18 -1.74
N ASP A 18 -3.46 -17.33 -2.63
CA ASP A 18 -2.19 -18.00 -2.36
C ASP A 18 -1.41 -17.40 -1.17
N GLU A 19 -1.67 -16.13 -0.85
CA GLU A 19 -1.02 -15.48 0.27
C GLU A 19 -1.68 -15.79 1.62
N VAL A 20 -2.88 -16.33 1.63
CA VAL A 20 -3.69 -16.49 2.85
C VAL A 20 -4.31 -17.88 3.02
N VAL A 21 -3.91 -18.86 2.20
CA VAL A 21 -4.36 -20.25 2.32
C VAL A 21 -3.72 -20.98 3.51
N HIS A 22 -4.23 -22.18 3.80
CA HIS A 22 -3.79 -23.04 4.90
C HIS A 22 -2.27 -23.18 5.00
N GLY A 23 -1.75 -22.94 6.20
CA GLY A 23 -0.32 -22.99 6.52
C GLY A 23 0.47 -21.72 6.22
N LYS A 24 -0.14 -20.70 5.60
CA LYS A 24 0.54 -19.43 5.25
C LYS A 24 0.21 -18.26 6.17
N LYS A 25 -0.75 -18.41 7.08
CA LYS A 25 -1.31 -17.35 7.94
C LYS A 25 -2.05 -16.26 7.14
N SER A 26 -2.78 -15.39 7.83
CA SER A 26 -3.32 -14.18 7.23
C SER A 26 -2.23 -13.14 6.95
N ILE A 27 -2.51 -12.16 6.11
CA ILE A 27 -1.57 -11.04 5.87
C ILE A 27 -1.28 -10.30 7.18
N LEU A 28 -2.32 -10.05 8.00
CA LEU A 28 -2.17 -9.40 9.30
C LEU A 28 -1.29 -10.21 10.26
N ASP A 29 -1.50 -11.52 10.34
CA ASP A 29 -0.78 -12.36 11.31
C ASP A 29 0.70 -12.54 10.96
N ARG A 30 1.07 -12.38 9.70
CA ARG A 30 2.47 -12.35 9.27
C ARG A 30 3.21 -11.03 9.59
N MET A 31 2.48 -9.97 9.91
CA MET A 31 3.12 -8.71 10.29
C MET A 31 3.83 -8.86 11.63
N PRO A 32 5.04 -8.28 11.77
CA PRO A 32 5.81 -8.38 13.01
C PRO A 32 5.25 -7.51 14.13
N GLY A 33 5.59 -7.86 15.37
CA GLY A 33 5.34 -7.06 16.55
C GLY A 33 4.03 -7.38 17.27
N ASP A 34 3.63 -6.48 18.15
CA ASP A 34 2.36 -6.54 18.86
C ASP A 34 1.15 -6.20 17.97
N ALA A 35 -0.06 -6.23 18.50
CA ALA A 35 -1.27 -5.98 17.72
C ALA A 35 -1.25 -4.60 17.04
N TRP A 36 -0.84 -3.54 17.75
CA TRP A 36 -0.75 -2.20 17.18
C TRP A 36 0.27 -2.15 16.03
N GLN A 37 1.44 -2.76 16.23
CA GLN A 37 2.51 -2.82 15.25
C GLN A 37 2.10 -3.62 14.01
N LYS A 38 1.40 -4.75 14.19
CA LYS A 38 0.85 -5.55 13.08
C LYS A 38 -0.08 -4.70 12.20
N PHE A 39 -1.03 -4.00 12.79
CA PHE A 39 -1.93 -3.12 12.05
C PHE A 39 -1.22 -1.92 11.42
N ALA A 40 -0.21 -1.35 12.07
CA ALA A 40 0.60 -0.27 11.52
C ALA A 40 1.39 -0.72 10.29
N ASN A 41 2.05 -1.88 10.37
CA ASN A 41 2.77 -2.48 9.23
C ASN A 41 1.83 -2.80 8.07
N LEU A 42 0.66 -3.37 8.35
CA LEU A 42 -0.34 -3.68 7.32
C LEU A 42 -0.81 -2.42 6.60
N ARG A 43 -1.06 -1.31 7.34
CA ARG A 43 -1.44 -0.03 6.73
C ARG A 43 -0.33 0.52 5.82
N ALA A 44 0.92 0.48 6.28
CA ALA A 44 2.06 0.91 5.49
C ALA A 44 2.20 0.05 4.21
N TYR A 45 2.03 -1.26 4.33
CA TYR A 45 2.08 -2.19 3.22
C TYR A 45 0.98 -1.91 2.18
N TYR A 46 -0.26 -1.71 2.61
CA TYR A 46 -1.36 -1.39 1.69
C TYR A 46 -1.19 -0.01 1.03
N GLY A 47 -0.79 1.00 1.80
CA GLY A 47 -0.47 2.31 1.24
C GLY A 47 0.60 2.24 0.16
N TRP A 48 1.67 1.50 0.43
CA TRP A 48 2.72 1.24 -0.54
C TRP A 48 2.20 0.52 -1.79
N MET A 49 1.48 -0.59 -1.61
CA MET A 49 0.94 -1.37 -2.73
C MET A 49 0.02 -0.54 -3.62
N PHE A 50 -0.86 0.27 -3.03
CA PHE A 50 -1.78 1.12 -3.81
C PHE A 50 -1.07 2.24 -4.57
N ALA A 51 0.03 2.75 -4.06
CA ALA A 51 0.81 3.80 -4.69
C ALA A 51 1.82 3.28 -5.73
N PHE A 52 2.35 2.06 -5.54
CA PHE A 52 3.36 1.48 -6.43
C PHE A 52 2.77 1.14 -7.82
N PRO A 53 3.55 1.20 -8.92
CA PRO A 53 3.08 0.85 -10.26
C PRO A 53 2.57 -0.59 -10.35
N GLY A 54 1.51 -0.81 -11.12
CA GLY A 54 0.85 -2.10 -11.33
C GLY A 54 -0.61 -2.11 -10.83
N LYS A 55 -1.43 -2.99 -11.41
CA LYS A 55 -2.84 -3.14 -11.01
C LYS A 55 -2.97 -3.82 -9.65
N LYS A 56 -3.97 -3.44 -8.89
CA LYS A 56 -4.16 -3.89 -7.50
C LYS A 56 -5.06 -5.10 -7.44
N LEU A 57 -4.69 -6.08 -6.65
CA LEU A 57 -5.55 -7.20 -6.29
C LEU A 57 -5.43 -7.45 -4.78
N LEU A 58 -6.55 -7.40 -4.11
CA LEU A 58 -6.68 -7.69 -2.69
C LEU A 58 -7.75 -8.77 -2.52
N PHE A 59 -7.33 -9.94 -2.02
CA PHE A 59 -8.25 -11.07 -1.85
C PHE A 59 -9.20 -10.83 -0.67
N MET A 60 -10.40 -11.40 -0.76
CA MET A 60 -11.49 -11.23 0.21
C MET A 60 -11.03 -11.47 1.66
N GLY A 61 -11.49 -10.61 2.59
CA GLY A 61 -11.10 -10.63 3.99
C GLY A 61 -9.88 -9.77 4.31
N ASN A 62 -9.01 -9.52 3.34
CA ASN A 62 -7.86 -8.65 3.54
C ASN A 62 -8.26 -7.17 3.68
N GLU A 63 -9.38 -6.77 3.10
CA GLU A 63 -9.89 -5.40 3.15
C GLU A 63 -10.30 -4.94 4.57
N PHE A 64 -10.49 -5.88 5.49
CA PHE A 64 -10.71 -5.60 6.90
C PHE A 64 -9.72 -6.34 7.83
N ALA A 65 -8.62 -6.83 7.25
CA ALA A 65 -7.54 -7.49 7.97
C ALA A 65 -7.99 -8.74 8.75
N GLN A 66 -8.71 -9.67 8.10
CA GLN A 66 -9.09 -10.94 8.73
C GLN A 66 -7.87 -11.59 9.42
N GLY A 67 -8.03 -12.03 10.66
CA GLY A 67 -6.93 -12.54 11.48
C GLY A 67 -6.56 -14.00 11.20
N ARG A 68 -7.49 -14.80 10.68
CA ARG A 68 -7.23 -16.20 10.33
C ARG A 68 -7.00 -16.38 8.84
N GLU A 69 -6.46 -17.53 8.47
CA GLU A 69 -6.31 -17.99 7.09
C GLU A 69 -7.68 -18.08 6.39
N TRP A 70 -7.67 -17.87 5.08
CA TRP A 70 -8.88 -18.08 4.30
C TRP A 70 -9.24 -19.57 4.26
N ASN A 71 -10.50 -19.86 4.50
CA ASN A 71 -11.08 -21.19 4.42
C ASN A 71 -12.29 -21.15 3.46
N HIS A 72 -12.23 -21.96 2.38
CA HIS A 72 -13.28 -22.03 1.38
C HIS A 72 -14.58 -22.66 1.90
N ASP A 73 -14.50 -23.47 2.97
CA ASP A 73 -15.66 -24.12 3.62
C ASP A 73 -16.38 -23.23 4.64
N GLY A 74 -15.87 -22.02 4.86
CA GLY A 74 -16.39 -21.12 5.88
C GLY A 74 -16.64 -19.70 5.39
N SER A 75 -17.46 -18.96 6.14
CA SER A 75 -17.64 -17.53 5.94
C SER A 75 -16.40 -16.75 6.36
N LEU A 76 -16.23 -15.53 5.84
CA LEU A 76 -15.30 -14.57 6.37
C LEU A 76 -15.68 -14.15 7.81
N ASP A 77 -14.71 -13.63 8.54
CA ASP A 77 -14.87 -13.24 9.94
C ASP A 77 -15.58 -11.88 10.10
N TRP A 78 -16.79 -11.76 9.57
CA TRP A 78 -17.58 -10.52 9.60
C TRP A 78 -17.80 -9.97 11.00
N HIS A 79 -17.78 -10.84 12.02
CA HIS A 79 -17.86 -10.43 13.42
C HIS A 79 -16.74 -9.46 13.86
N LEU A 80 -15.61 -9.43 13.16
CA LEU A 80 -14.54 -8.47 13.40
C LEU A 80 -14.95 -7.02 13.11
N LEU A 81 -16.02 -6.85 12.34
CA LEU A 81 -16.62 -5.55 12.03
C LEU A 81 -17.85 -5.25 12.90
N GLU A 82 -18.15 -6.08 13.91
CA GLU A 82 -19.22 -5.84 14.86
C GLU A 82 -18.71 -5.10 16.09
N GLY A 83 -19.62 -4.51 16.87
CA GLY A 83 -19.32 -3.99 18.20
C GLY A 83 -18.63 -2.63 18.27
N GLY A 84 -18.66 -1.82 17.21
CA GLY A 84 -18.15 -0.45 17.20
C GLY A 84 -16.80 -0.28 16.55
N ASP A 85 -16.20 0.89 16.71
CA ASP A 85 -14.97 1.26 16.01
C ASP A 85 -13.75 0.55 16.58
N ASN A 86 -13.06 -0.22 15.76
CA ASN A 86 -11.87 -0.97 16.12
C ASN A 86 -10.83 -0.94 14.97
N TRP A 87 -9.71 -1.63 15.14
CA TRP A 87 -8.64 -1.63 14.14
C TRP A 87 -9.04 -2.27 12.80
N HIS A 88 -9.95 -3.24 12.80
CA HIS A 88 -10.47 -3.87 11.57
C HIS A 88 -11.32 -2.88 10.77
N HIS A 89 -12.19 -2.10 11.42
CA HIS A 89 -12.87 -0.98 10.80
C HIS A 89 -11.88 0.07 10.27
N GLY A 90 -10.79 0.32 11.01
CA GLY A 90 -9.73 1.22 10.59
C GLY A 90 -9.09 0.79 9.27
N VAL A 91 -8.80 -0.51 9.10
CA VAL A 91 -8.27 -1.06 7.86
C VAL A 91 -9.32 -1.00 6.75
N GLN A 92 -10.57 -1.33 7.03
CA GLN A 92 -11.65 -1.26 6.02
C GLN A 92 -11.82 0.17 5.49
N ARG A 93 -11.82 1.18 6.39
CA ARG A 93 -11.82 2.60 5.98
C ARG A 93 -10.60 2.96 5.14
N LEU A 94 -9.41 2.53 5.57
CA LEU A 94 -8.19 2.77 4.81
C LEU A 94 -8.29 2.21 3.38
N VAL A 95 -8.71 0.95 3.22
CA VAL A 95 -8.84 0.32 1.89
C VAL A 95 -9.87 1.06 1.04
N ARG A 96 -11.00 1.48 1.63
CA ARG A 96 -11.97 2.33 0.94
C ARG A 96 -11.34 3.65 0.46
N ASP A 97 -10.59 4.32 1.32
CA ASP A 97 -10.00 5.62 1.04
C ASP A 97 -8.84 5.50 0.03
N LEU A 98 -8.06 4.42 0.11
CA LEU A 98 -7.05 4.08 -0.90
C LEU A 98 -7.69 3.83 -2.28
N ASN A 99 -8.80 3.12 -2.34
CA ASN A 99 -9.55 2.92 -3.58
C ASN A 99 -10.08 4.23 -4.16
N HIS A 100 -10.63 5.11 -3.31
CA HIS A 100 -11.05 6.44 -3.74
C HIS A 100 -9.88 7.25 -4.29
N THR A 101 -8.78 7.34 -3.56
CA THR A 101 -7.56 8.05 -3.96
C THR A 101 -7.03 7.50 -5.28
N TYR A 102 -6.90 6.17 -5.39
CA TYR A 102 -6.43 5.51 -6.60
C TYR A 102 -7.28 5.85 -7.83
N ARG A 103 -8.61 5.82 -7.69
CA ARG A 103 -9.53 6.10 -8.80
C ARG A 103 -9.57 7.57 -9.21
N HIS A 104 -9.43 8.50 -8.26
CA HIS A 104 -9.51 9.93 -8.52
C HIS A 104 -8.21 10.51 -9.07
N HIS A 105 -7.08 9.92 -8.76
CA HIS A 105 -5.78 10.43 -9.17
C HIS A 105 -5.17 9.58 -10.29
N LYS A 106 -5.28 10.06 -11.53
CA LYS A 106 -4.76 9.39 -12.71
C LYS A 106 -3.28 9.05 -12.61
N ALA A 107 -2.50 9.87 -11.90
CA ALA A 107 -1.08 9.61 -11.65
C ALA A 107 -0.81 8.26 -10.99
N LEU A 108 -1.76 7.70 -10.24
CA LEU A 108 -1.60 6.40 -9.57
C LEU A 108 -1.85 5.18 -10.48
N HIS A 109 -2.42 5.37 -11.70
CA HIS A 109 -2.80 4.22 -12.53
C HIS A 109 -2.68 4.41 -14.04
N GLU A 110 -2.60 5.64 -14.55
CA GLU A 110 -2.66 5.88 -16.00
C GLU A 110 -1.38 5.46 -16.72
N LEU A 111 -0.23 5.62 -16.05
CA LEU A 111 1.10 5.32 -16.57
C LEU A 111 1.83 4.23 -15.76
N ASP A 112 1.11 3.19 -15.35
CA ASP A 112 1.69 2.10 -14.53
C ASP A 112 2.84 1.36 -15.23
N PHE A 113 2.79 1.26 -16.56
CA PHE A 113 3.67 0.40 -17.34
C PHE A 113 4.62 1.16 -18.27
N VAL A 114 4.83 2.45 -18.01
CA VAL A 114 5.80 3.27 -18.75
C VAL A 114 6.76 3.99 -17.80
N PRO A 115 8.04 4.10 -18.14
CA PRO A 115 9.07 4.67 -17.25
C PRO A 115 8.75 6.07 -16.74
N TYR A 116 8.14 6.91 -17.57
CA TYR A 116 7.77 8.27 -17.20
C TYR A 116 6.79 8.36 -16.02
N GLY A 117 5.96 7.33 -15.83
CA GLY A 117 4.95 7.29 -14.77
C GLY A 117 5.50 7.11 -13.35
N PHE A 118 6.79 6.84 -13.20
CA PHE A 118 7.42 6.56 -11.91
C PHE A 118 8.86 7.08 -11.85
N GLU A 119 9.22 7.69 -10.72
CA GLU A 119 10.59 8.11 -10.46
C GLU A 119 10.89 8.03 -8.96
N TRP A 120 12.03 7.46 -8.61
CA TRP A 120 12.55 7.52 -7.26
C TRP A 120 13.07 8.90 -6.92
N LEU A 121 12.64 9.47 -5.79
CA LEU A 121 13.24 10.67 -5.19
C LEU A 121 14.21 10.32 -4.07
N VAL A 122 13.86 9.32 -3.25
CA VAL A 122 14.73 8.76 -2.21
C VAL A 122 14.56 7.24 -2.20
N VAL A 123 15.65 6.51 -2.46
CA VAL A 123 15.65 5.04 -2.54
C VAL A 123 16.73 4.39 -1.67
N ASP A 124 17.71 5.16 -1.22
CA ASP A 124 18.93 4.68 -0.56
C ASP A 124 19.07 5.09 0.91
N ASP A 125 18.06 5.71 1.50
CA ASP A 125 18.05 6.04 2.93
C ASP A 125 17.76 4.80 3.79
N HIS A 126 18.68 3.83 3.73
CA HIS A 126 18.57 2.56 4.46
C HIS A 126 18.66 2.75 5.98
N GLU A 127 19.37 3.76 6.48
CA GLU A 127 19.48 4.05 7.93
C GLU A 127 18.15 4.45 8.55
N ARG A 128 17.29 5.13 7.78
CA ARG A 128 15.98 5.59 8.24
C ARG A 128 14.82 4.77 7.69
N SER A 129 15.12 3.87 6.73
CA SER A 129 14.11 3.08 6.00
C SER A 129 12.98 3.96 5.42
N VAL A 130 13.37 5.09 4.84
CA VAL A 130 12.49 6.02 4.17
C VAL A 130 12.63 5.86 2.66
N PHE A 131 11.50 5.70 1.98
CA PHE A 131 11.43 5.64 0.53
C PHE A 131 10.48 6.71 0.03
N ILE A 132 10.89 7.44 -1.01
CA ILE A 132 10.06 8.47 -1.61
C ILE A 132 10.12 8.33 -3.12
N PHE A 133 8.96 8.36 -3.77
CA PHE A 133 8.86 8.34 -5.22
C PHE A 133 7.74 9.26 -5.72
N VAL A 134 7.81 9.57 -6.99
CA VAL A 134 6.79 10.33 -7.72
C VAL A 134 6.03 9.40 -8.66
N ARG A 135 4.72 9.59 -8.71
CA ARG A 135 3.83 9.05 -9.75
C ARG A 135 3.34 10.18 -10.63
N ARG A 136 3.25 9.91 -11.94
CA ARG A 136 2.80 10.91 -12.93
C ARG A 136 1.67 10.38 -13.79
N ASP A 137 0.81 11.28 -14.26
CA ASP A 137 -0.15 11.00 -15.33
C ASP A 137 0.32 11.60 -16.68
N LYS A 138 -0.47 11.37 -17.72
CA LYS A 138 -0.22 11.92 -19.07
C LYS A 138 -0.28 13.46 -19.13
N ALA A 139 -1.04 14.07 -18.22
CA ALA A 139 -1.16 15.52 -18.10
C ALA A 139 -0.04 16.15 -17.26
N ARG A 140 0.92 15.34 -16.79
CA ARG A 140 2.05 15.74 -15.93
C ARG A 140 1.67 16.15 -14.51
N ASN A 141 0.48 15.77 -14.06
CA ASN A 141 0.17 15.89 -12.63
C ASN A 141 1.04 14.91 -11.85
N GLU A 142 1.55 15.35 -10.71
CA GLU A 142 2.43 14.57 -9.86
C GLU A 142 1.79 14.25 -8.51
N ILE A 143 2.03 13.04 -8.04
CA ILE A 143 1.78 12.61 -6.66
C ILE A 143 3.10 12.13 -6.08
N ILE A 144 3.48 12.71 -4.94
CA ILE A 144 4.63 12.26 -4.17
C ILE A 144 4.14 11.28 -3.12
N VAL A 145 4.79 10.12 -3.08
CA VAL A 145 4.53 9.08 -2.09
C VAL A 145 5.76 8.96 -1.20
N ALA A 146 5.58 9.28 0.08
CA ALA A 146 6.64 9.17 1.10
C ALA A 146 6.26 8.10 2.12
N SER A 147 7.12 7.11 2.31
CA SER A 147 6.89 5.99 3.21
C SER A 147 8.03 5.87 4.22
N ASN A 148 7.67 5.84 5.49
CA ASN A 148 8.57 5.52 6.60
C ASN A 148 8.23 4.12 7.10
N PHE A 149 9.13 3.16 6.90
CA PHE A 149 8.94 1.77 7.32
C PHE A 149 9.52 1.48 8.72
N THR A 150 9.73 2.52 9.51
CA THR A 150 10.14 2.37 10.92
C THR A 150 9.10 2.96 11.85
N PRO A 151 9.02 2.51 13.12
CA PRO A 151 8.13 3.11 14.11
C PRO A 151 8.63 4.46 14.63
N VAL A 152 9.77 4.96 14.13
CA VAL A 152 10.39 6.22 14.59
C VAL A 152 9.91 7.37 13.71
N PRO A 153 9.21 8.39 14.26
CA PRO A 153 8.85 9.58 13.51
C PRO A 153 10.07 10.32 12.98
N ARG A 154 10.00 10.79 11.74
CA ARG A 154 11.10 11.51 11.06
C ARG A 154 10.75 12.99 10.90
N HIS A 155 10.72 13.72 12.03
CA HIS A 155 10.43 15.14 12.02
C HIS A 155 11.46 15.94 11.21
N GLY A 156 10.97 16.90 10.42
CA GLY A 156 11.84 17.76 9.61
C GLY A 156 12.59 17.05 8.49
N TYR A 157 12.12 15.87 8.07
CA TYR A 157 12.71 15.15 6.93
C TYR A 157 12.62 16.00 5.66
N ARG A 158 13.72 16.11 4.92
CA ARG A 158 13.83 16.97 3.73
C ARG A 158 14.24 16.13 2.53
N PHE A 159 13.60 16.37 1.40
CA PHE A 159 13.93 15.77 0.11
C PHE A 159 13.65 16.77 -1.02
N GLY A 160 14.29 16.57 -2.17
CA GLY A 160 14.08 17.38 -3.36
C GLY A 160 12.80 16.99 -4.08
N VAL A 161 12.16 17.95 -4.74
CA VAL A 161 11.03 17.75 -5.65
C VAL A 161 11.35 18.31 -7.03
N ASN A 162 10.76 17.73 -8.08
CA ASN A 162 11.09 18.10 -9.45
C ASN A 162 10.47 19.45 -9.88
N GLN A 163 9.42 19.88 -9.20
CA GLN A 163 8.72 21.13 -9.55
C GLN A 163 8.53 21.99 -8.30
N PRO A 164 8.81 23.30 -8.40
CA PRO A 164 8.50 24.23 -7.33
C PRO A 164 6.99 24.40 -7.21
N GLY A 165 6.53 24.71 -6.02
CA GLY A 165 5.11 24.99 -5.81
C GLY A 165 4.61 24.64 -4.41
N ARG A 166 3.30 24.68 -4.27
CA ARG A 166 2.62 24.22 -3.05
C ARG A 166 2.20 22.77 -3.22
N TRP A 167 2.59 21.96 -2.27
CA TRP A 167 2.17 20.58 -2.15
C TRP A 167 1.12 20.47 -1.03
N ARG A 168 0.13 19.64 -1.26
CA ARG A 168 -0.93 19.37 -0.29
C ARG A 168 -0.85 17.91 0.14
N GLU A 169 -0.85 17.70 1.45
CA GLU A 169 -1.03 16.40 2.09
C GLU A 169 -2.52 16.09 2.25
#